data_40a6ce481d6a561a4fa7df0b8bfb1dc1
#
_entry.id   40a6ce481d6a561a4fa7df0b8bfb1dc1
#
_cell.length_a   1.000
_cell.length_b   1.000
_cell.length_c   1.000
_cell.angle_alpha   90.00
_cell.angle_beta   90.00
_cell.angle_gamma   90.00
#
_symmetry.space_group_name_H-M   'P 1'
#
loop_
_entity.id
_entity.type
_entity.pdbx_description
1 polymer ?
#
loop_
_entity_poly.entity_id
_entity_poly.type
_entity_poly.pdbx_seq_one_letter_code
_entity_poly.pdbx_strand_id
1 'polypeptide(L)'
;RSIKIDGEIPFAEMAAYRFDYLDKWRFTTLADSNSKPYLFYLTKGEHTLTMGVKISGLTEVINALNDDIDLFSEILSDITKLTGSEPDPYYDYDFFTKIPTLQPRLSALYNSLDRQVEFYKANFKKLPAIANNLKSIMKQLDTLINNPFKIAASISELENAQSSLGTYFSSLKYSPFEIDWFCISSEDVNPRIEKESGFFSKLYATILNFVSSFFKDYDNISGFVSENTKIKETVDIWISRGTEWSEIIKQTADKEFTEQTGIAIRMNILPTAQLSAGSINALMLAISSGRAPDIAMGVDSASPAEFAFRNSVCNLKEFSDYDEISERFLKNITVPFQYRGGVYAIPETMNFTALFYRKDIMNELSLKLPETWNDLYSQTLPTLYQNGYEFFYPTGGYAPFLFQNGGNYYSEDGLKCTLGTTTAYQAFKKYCELFTNYSVPVSANFFNRFRSGVMPLGIGDYSTYMTFWAAAPELRGKWGIALLPGTEKEDGTIDRSHSGITAECDIIMQQSKHKNASWEFLKWWTSEKTQRTYANELEATVGTEARWNSANIKAFCDLPWQAE
;
A
#
# COMPACT_ATOMS: atom_id res chain seq x y z
N ARG A 1 7.96 7.68 24.79
CA ARG A 1 7.37 6.33 24.85
C ARG A 1 6.83 6.06 26.24
N SER A 2 5.77 5.26 26.40
CA SER A 2 5.37 4.72 27.71
C SER A 2 6.02 3.34 27.87
N ILE A 3 6.61 3.10 29.04
CA ILE A 3 7.25 1.82 29.36
C ILE A 3 6.54 1.25 30.57
N LYS A 4 6.04 0.01 30.45
CA LYS A 4 5.31 -0.70 31.50
C LYS A 4 5.97 -2.04 31.76
N ILE A 5 5.96 -2.48 33.00
CA ILE A 5 6.32 -3.83 33.40
C ILE A 5 5.08 -4.43 34.07
N ASP A 6 4.63 -5.59 33.59
CA ASP A 6 3.43 -6.29 34.07
C ASP A 6 2.16 -5.42 34.07
N GLY A 7 2.07 -4.49 33.08
CA GLY A 7 0.97 -3.58 32.91
C GLY A 7 1.05 -2.27 33.72
N GLU A 8 1.98 -2.16 34.68
CA GLU A 8 2.17 -0.98 35.51
C GLU A 8 3.35 -0.11 35.06
N ILE A 9 3.30 1.19 35.37
CA ILE A 9 4.38 2.15 35.09
C ILE A 9 5.30 2.18 36.33
N PRO A 10 6.52 1.63 36.25
CA PRO A 10 7.38 1.48 37.44
C PRO A 10 7.97 2.80 37.96
N PHE A 11 8.17 3.80 37.09
CA PHE A 11 8.66 5.13 37.42
C PHE A 11 7.82 6.20 36.70
N ALA A 12 7.60 7.34 37.33
CA ALA A 12 6.76 8.41 36.77
C ALA A 12 7.25 8.86 35.38
N GLU A 13 8.56 8.94 35.19
CA GLU A 13 9.19 9.35 33.94
C GLU A 13 8.93 8.34 32.81
N MET A 14 8.71 7.08 33.11
CA MET A 14 8.40 6.03 32.15
C MET A 14 6.98 6.12 31.59
N ALA A 15 6.13 6.94 32.19
CA ALA A 15 4.84 7.28 31.59
C ALA A 15 5.00 7.99 30.24
N ALA A 16 6.08 8.74 30.05
CA ALA A 16 6.38 9.48 28.81
C ALA A 16 7.89 9.61 28.58
N TYR A 17 8.63 8.51 28.62
CA TYR A 17 10.08 8.51 28.41
C TYR A 17 10.44 9.04 27.03
N ARG A 18 11.37 10.01 26.94
CA ARG A 18 11.77 10.65 25.69
C ARG A 18 13.03 10.00 25.14
N PHE A 19 12.95 9.51 23.90
CA PHE A 19 14.09 9.14 23.08
C PHE A 19 14.38 10.27 22.08
N ASP A 20 15.63 10.69 21.96
CA ASP A 20 16.02 11.68 20.96
C ASP A 20 15.87 11.10 19.55
N TYR A 21 15.38 11.93 18.60
CA TYR A 21 15.37 11.58 17.19
C TYR A 21 16.81 11.56 16.65
N LEU A 22 17.21 10.43 16.07
CA LEU A 22 18.51 10.23 15.42
C LEU A 22 18.30 9.43 14.13
N ASP A 23 19.14 9.68 13.15
CA ASP A 23 19.18 8.96 11.87
C ASP A 23 20.11 7.72 11.93
N LYS A 24 20.51 7.29 13.11
CA LYS A 24 21.40 6.16 13.36
C LYS A 24 20.97 5.40 14.61
N TRP A 25 21.19 4.11 14.62
CA TRP A 25 21.01 3.27 15.78
C TRP A 25 21.86 3.78 16.95
N ARG A 26 21.27 3.83 18.11
CA ARG A 26 21.92 4.27 19.34
C ARG A 26 21.51 3.40 20.52
N PHE A 27 22.49 3.00 21.31
CA PHE A 27 22.24 2.45 22.63
C PHE A 27 21.77 3.52 23.59
N THR A 28 20.68 3.28 24.29
CA THR A 28 20.16 4.18 25.32
C THR A 28 19.88 3.37 26.57
N THR A 29 20.58 3.68 27.64
CA THR A 29 20.25 3.16 28.97
C THR A 29 19.06 3.93 29.49
N LEU A 30 18.02 3.24 29.97
CA LEU A 30 16.90 3.88 30.65
C LEU A 30 17.41 4.41 31.99
N ALA A 31 17.50 5.72 32.13
CA ALA A 31 18.09 6.40 33.27
C ALA A 31 17.26 7.64 33.65
N ASP A 32 17.40 8.08 34.91
CA ASP A 32 16.81 9.33 35.41
C ASP A 32 17.52 10.59 34.83
N SER A 33 17.06 11.77 35.25
CA SER A 33 17.64 13.05 34.84
C SER A 33 19.11 13.24 35.24
N ASN A 34 19.60 12.48 36.20
CA ASN A 34 20.98 12.47 36.68
C ASN A 34 21.83 11.38 36.01
N SER A 35 21.31 10.74 34.95
CA SER A 35 21.95 9.64 34.25
C SER A 35 22.14 8.36 35.09
N LYS A 36 21.37 8.20 36.18
CA LYS A 36 21.38 6.99 36.99
C LYS A 36 20.41 5.97 36.38
N PRO A 37 20.87 4.74 36.04
CA PRO A 37 20.01 3.70 35.47
C PRO A 37 18.81 3.37 36.38
N TYR A 38 17.65 3.14 35.79
CA TYR A 38 16.50 2.62 36.55
C TYR A 38 16.74 1.17 36.91
N LEU A 39 16.50 0.83 38.17
CA LEU A 39 16.58 -0.53 38.68
C LEU A 39 15.16 -1.05 38.94
N PHE A 40 14.86 -2.23 38.39
CA PHE A 40 13.56 -2.87 38.53
C PHE A 40 13.70 -4.08 39.48
N TYR A 41 12.79 -4.17 40.44
CA TYR A 41 12.67 -5.38 41.24
C TYR A 41 11.74 -6.36 40.52
N LEU A 42 12.31 -7.43 39.98
CA LEU A 42 11.56 -8.49 39.29
C LEU A 42 11.60 -9.78 40.16
N THR A 43 10.44 -10.38 40.36
CA THR A 43 10.34 -11.69 41.05
C THR A 43 10.77 -12.79 40.10
N LYS A 44 10.99 -14.00 40.64
CA LYS A 44 11.26 -15.14 39.76
C LYS A 44 9.99 -15.54 39.01
N GLY A 45 10.00 -15.47 37.68
CA GLY A 45 8.86 -15.82 36.85
C GLY A 45 8.93 -15.17 35.48
N GLU A 46 7.80 -15.22 34.76
CA GLU A 46 7.61 -14.49 33.51
C GLU A 46 7.16 -13.07 33.79
N HIS A 47 7.73 -12.11 33.09
CA HIS A 47 7.38 -10.69 33.19
C HIS A 47 7.12 -10.13 31.79
N THR A 48 6.17 -9.22 31.68
CA THR A 48 5.80 -8.57 30.42
C THR A 48 6.35 -7.14 30.39
N LEU A 49 7.28 -6.86 29.48
CA LEU A 49 7.72 -5.50 29.17
C LEU A 49 6.89 -4.95 28.00
N THR A 50 6.11 -3.89 28.24
CA THR A 50 5.31 -3.21 27.22
C THR A 50 5.89 -1.84 26.93
N MET A 51 6.22 -1.57 25.67
CA MET A 51 6.64 -0.25 25.20
C MET A 51 5.60 0.31 24.24
N GLY A 52 4.96 1.42 24.63
CA GLY A 52 3.91 2.07 23.85
C GLY A 52 4.36 3.43 23.28
N VAL A 53 3.90 3.77 22.07
CA VAL A 53 4.09 5.10 21.51
C VAL A 53 3.25 6.11 22.27
N LYS A 54 3.86 7.20 22.76
CA LYS A 54 3.17 8.40 23.22
C LYS A 54 3.56 9.60 22.39
N ILE A 55 2.58 10.27 21.82
CA ILE A 55 2.73 11.38 20.88
C ILE A 55 2.74 12.73 21.62
N SER A 56 2.66 12.74 22.94
CA SER A 56 2.44 13.95 23.76
C SER A 56 3.30 15.17 23.39
N GLY A 57 4.54 14.98 22.97
CA GLY A 57 5.42 16.08 22.54
C GLY A 57 5.16 16.59 21.11
N LEU A 58 4.42 15.85 20.29
CA LEU A 58 4.10 16.19 18.90
C LEU A 58 2.61 16.48 18.67
N THR A 59 1.78 16.39 19.73
CA THR A 59 0.33 16.54 19.60
C THR A 59 -0.05 17.88 18.98
N GLU A 60 0.60 18.97 19.39
CA GLU A 60 0.36 20.31 18.82
C GLU A 60 0.69 20.37 17.33
N VAL A 61 1.80 19.77 16.92
CA VAL A 61 2.21 19.72 15.50
C VAL A 61 1.24 18.88 14.70
N ILE A 62 0.82 17.73 15.22
CA ILE A 62 -0.13 16.84 14.55
C ILE A 62 -1.48 17.51 14.38
N ASN A 63 -1.98 18.21 15.42
CA ASN A 63 -3.23 18.96 15.33
C ASN A 63 -3.11 20.12 14.34
N ALA A 64 -2.00 20.87 14.37
CA ALA A 64 -1.76 21.94 13.42
C ALA A 64 -1.69 21.43 11.97
N LEU A 65 -1.03 20.29 11.74
CA LEU A 65 -1.02 19.65 10.41
C LEU A 65 -2.43 19.26 9.94
N ASN A 66 -3.27 18.73 10.85
CA ASN A 66 -4.66 18.40 10.50
C ASN A 66 -5.44 19.65 10.10
N ASP A 67 -5.35 20.72 10.90
CA ASP A 67 -6.01 22.01 10.60
C ASP A 67 -5.49 22.63 9.30
N ASP A 68 -4.20 22.49 9.01
CA ASP A 68 -3.58 22.96 7.77
C ASP A 68 -4.08 22.18 6.55
N ILE A 69 -4.28 20.86 6.67
CA ILE A 69 -4.83 20.02 5.60
C ILE A 69 -6.27 20.42 5.31
N ASP A 70 -7.09 20.67 6.34
CA ASP A 70 -8.47 21.14 6.19
C ASP A 70 -8.50 22.51 5.50
N LEU A 71 -7.67 23.45 5.96
CA LEU A 71 -7.55 24.78 5.35
C LEU A 71 -7.09 24.70 3.89
N PHE A 72 -6.16 23.80 3.58
CA PHE A 72 -5.71 23.56 2.20
C PHE A 72 -6.85 23.03 1.32
N SER A 73 -7.68 22.13 1.86
CA SER A 73 -8.84 21.60 1.16
C SER A 73 -9.85 22.72 0.79
N GLU A 74 -10.12 23.63 1.74
CA GLU A 74 -10.98 24.78 1.51
C GLU A 74 -10.41 25.72 0.43
N ILE A 75 -9.11 26.02 0.49
CA ILE A 75 -8.41 26.85 -0.51
C ILE A 75 -8.54 26.24 -1.90
N LEU A 76 -8.22 24.97 -2.06
CA LEU A 76 -8.30 24.28 -3.35
C LEU A 76 -9.73 24.18 -3.86
N SER A 77 -10.70 23.91 -2.99
CA SER A 77 -12.12 23.88 -3.36
C SER A 77 -12.60 25.23 -3.92
N ASP A 78 -12.26 26.34 -3.27
CA ASP A 78 -12.69 27.66 -3.73
C ASP A 78 -11.98 28.09 -5.01
N ILE A 79 -10.70 27.76 -5.17
CA ILE A 79 -9.97 27.97 -6.43
C ILE A 79 -10.67 27.18 -7.56
N THR A 80 -10.94 25.88 -7.35
CA THR A 80 -11.56 25.01 -8.36
C THR A 80 -12.98 25.44 -8.72
N LYS A 81 -13.78 25.93 -7.75
CA LYS A 81 -15.12 26.50 -8.03
C LYS A 81 -15.06 27.71 -8.98
N LEU A 82 -13.98 28.50 -8.88
CA LEU A 82 -13.80 29.68 -9.74
C LEU A 82 -13.24 29.33 -11.11
N THR A 83 -12.32 28.37 -11.17
CA THR A 83 -11.51 28.09 -12.37
C THR A 83 -11.98 26.86 -13.16
N GLY A 84 -12.80 25.99 -12.54
CA GLY A 84 -12.98 24.61 -12.99
C GLY A 84 -11.81 23.72 -12.64
N SER A 85 -11.91 22.45 -12.98
CA SER A 85 -10.91 21.41 -12.66
C SER A 85 -9.65 21.47 -13.54
N GLU A 86 -9.71 22.12 -14.70
CA GLU A 86 -8.60 22.30 -15.65
C GLU A 86 -8.49 23.78 -16.03
N PRO A 87 -7.90 24.62 -15.17
CA PRO A 87 -7.80 26.04 -15.43
C PRO A 87 -6.82 26.35 -16.57
N ASP A 88 -7.12 27.39 -17.33
CA ASP A 88 -6.17 27.96 -18.28
C ASP A 88 -5.05 28.67 -17.51
N PRO A 89 -3.79 28.20 -17.59
CA PRO A 89 -2.66 28.77 -16.84
C PRO A 89 -2.28 30.19 -17.30
N TYR A 90 -2.79 30.65 -18.45
CA TYR A 90 -2.52 31.96 -19.04
C TYR A 90 -3.67 32.94 -18.85
N TYR A 91 -4.81 32.51 -18.29
CA TYR A 91 -5.94 33.38 -18.01
C TYR A 91 -5.81 34.01 -16.61
N ASP A 92 -6.07 35.32 -16.52
CA ASP A 92 -6.13 36.03 -15.24
C ASP A 92 -7.51 35.89 -14.60
N TYR A 93 -7.58 35.05 -13.57
CA TYR A 93 -8.83 34.80 -12.84
C TYR A 93 -9.15 35.87 -11.80
N ASP A 94 -8.24 36.85 -11.57
CA ASP A 94 -8.39 37.88 -10.55
C ASP A 94 -8.73 37.30 -9.14
N PHE A 95 -7.96 36.31 -8.74
CA PHE A 95 -8.23 35.46 -7.57
C PHE A 95 -8.51 36.22 -6.29
N PHE A 96 -7.74 37.23 -5.97
CA PHE A 96 -7.87 37.94 -4.69
C PHE A 96 -9.05 38.90 -4.66
N THR A 97 -9.53 39.35 -5.78
CA THR A 97 -10.76 40.14 -5.89
C THR A 97 -12.00 39.23 -5.84
N LYS A 98 -11.96 38.10 -6.56
CA LYS A 98 -13.10 37.18 -6.62
C LYS A 98 -13.24 36.29 -5.40
N ILE A 99 -12.10 35.99 -4.74
CA ILE A 99 -12.03 35.23 -3.48
C ILE A 99 -11.27 36.08 -2.45
N PRO A 100 -11.90 37.09 -1.82
CA PRO A 100 -11.20 38.00 -0.92
C PRO A 100 -10.54 37.35 0.30
N THR A 101 -11.01 36.16 0.68
CA THR A 101 -10.46 35.37 1.79
C THR A 101 -9.25 34.53 1.40
N LEU A 102 -8.91 34.42 0.11
CA LEU A 102 -7.86 33.52 -0.37
C LEU A 102 -6.47 33.93 0.11
N GLN A 103 -6.10 35.22 -0.07
CA GLN A 103 -4.79 35.70 0.37
C GLN A 103 -4.59 35.57 1.89
N PRO A 104 -5.55 36.00 2.75
CA PRO A 104 -5.44 35.75 4.20
C PRO A 104 -5.29 34.27 4.55
N ARG A 105 -6.00 33.36 3.88
CA ARG A 105 -5.91 31.91 4.15
C ARG A 105 -4.57 31.32 3.71
N LEU A 106 -4.05 31.69 2.53
CA LEU A 106 -2.69 31.31 2.11
C LEU A 106 -1.63 31.79 3.10
N SER A 107 -1.78 33.02 3.61
CA SER A 107 -0.89 33.58 4.62
C SER A 107 -1.02 32.86 5.98
N ALA A 108 -2.22 32.50 6.37
CA ALA A 108 -2.45 31.73 7.60
C ALA A 108 -1.79 30.35 7.54
N LEU A 109 -1.94 29.67 6.41
CA LEU A 109 -1.29 28.38 6.14
C LEU A 109 0.24 28.51 6.19
N TYR A 110 0.82 29.50 5.50
CA TYR A 110 2.24 29.78 5.54
C TYR A 110 2.74 29.96 6.98
N ASN A 111 2.07 30.80 7.77
CA ASN A 111 2.44 31.09 9.16
C ASN A 111 2.29 29.85 10.08
N SER A 112 1.33 28.97 9.80
CA SER A 112 1.16 27.71 10.54
C SER A 112 2.33 26.76 10.26
N LEU A 113 2.69 26.58 9.00
CA LEU A 113 3.84 25.74 8.60
C LEU A 113 5.16 26.29 9.15
N ASP A 114 5.33 27.62 9.18
CA ASP A 114 6.54 28.25 9.75
C ASP A 114 6.67 27.94 11.25
N ARG A 115 5.59 28.07 12.04
CA ARG A 115 5.58 27.69 13.46
C ARG A 115 5.98 26.23 13.67
N GLN A 116 5.54 25.32 12.80
CA GLN A 116 5.90 23.91 12.87
C GLN A 116 7.40 23.71 12.56
N VAL A 117 7.94 24.39 11.55
CA VAL A 117 9.37 24.36 11.25
C VAL A 117 10.20 24.87 12.43
N GLU A 118 9.78 25.97 13.08
CA GLU A 118 10.45 26.50 14.26
C GLU A 118 10.38 25.54 15.45
N PHE A 119 9.24 24.85 15.63
CA PHE A 119 9.13 23.78 16.63
C PHE A 119 10.17 22.68 16.39
N TYR A 120 10.34 22.22 15.14
CA TYR A 120 11.35 21.20 14.81
C TYR A 120 12.77 21.70 15.07
N LYS A 121 13.09 22.95 14.73
CA LYS A 121 14.41 23.56 15.01
C LYS A 121 14.70 23.63 16.52
N ALA A 122 13.70 23.97 17.32
CA ALA A 122 13.86 24.11 18.77
C ALA A 122 14.00 22.76 19.50
N ASN A 123 13.36 21.70 18.99
CA ASN A 123 13.22 20.45 19.71
C ASN A 123 14.11 19.32 19.18
N PHE A 124 14.72 19.45 18.00
CA PHE A 124 15.50 18.39 17.38
C PHE A 124 16.91 18.86 17.07
N LYS A 125 17.91 18.08 17.47
CA LYS A 125 19.34 18.37 17.19
C LYS A 125 19.66 18.37 15.69
N LYS A 126 18.95 17.53 14.92
CA LYS A 126 19.02 17.46 13.46
C LYS A 126 17.64 17.70 12.92
N LEU A 127 17.53 18.57 11.94
CA LEU A 127 16.25 18.91 11.32
C LEU A 127 15.73 17.69 10.55
N PRO A 128 14.55 17.13 10.86
CA PRO A 128 13.99 16.00 10.15
C PRO A 128 13.59 16.38 8.72
N ALA A 129 13.50 15.38 7.83
CA ALA A 129 13.16 15.57 6.43
C ALA A 129 11.83 16.32 6.25
N ILE A 130 10.83 16.02 7.08
CA ILE A 130 9.53 16.70 7.11
C ILE A 130 9.68 18.22 7.19
N ALA A 131 10.55 18.74 8.05
CA ALA A 131 10.72 20.19 8.20
C ALA A 131 11.32 20.84 6.95
N ASN A 132 12.15 20.12 6.17
CA ASN A 132 12.66 20.63 4.90
C ASN A 132 11.56 20.64 3.82
N ASN A 133 10.68 19.65 3.85
CA ASN A 133 9.55 19.60 2.94
C ASN A 133 8.51 20.69 3.24
N LEU A 134 8.23 20.97 4.53
CA LEU A 134 7.38 22.10 4.93
C LEU A 134 7.95 23.42 4.40
N LYS A 135 9.27 23.64 4.47
CA LYS A 135 9.93 24.84 3.89
C LYS A 135 9.73 24.94 2.38
N SER A 136 9.72 23.81 1.65
CA SER A 136 9.44 23.81 0.22
C SER A 136 8.02 24.27 -0.08
N ILE A 137 7.04 23.78 0.69
CA ILE A 137 5.63 24.18 0.58
C ILE A 137 5.48 25.68 0.93
N MET A 138 6.12 26.14 1.99
CA MET A 138 6.13 27.57 2.35
C MET A 138 6.65 28.46 1.23
N LYS A 139 7.72 28.05 0.53
CA LYS A 139 8.26 28.79 -0.61
C LYS A 139 7.26 28.87 -1.77
N GLN A 140 6.52 27.80 -2.02
CA GLN A 140 5.44 27.79 -3.03
C GLN A 140 4.34 28.77 -2.62
N LEU A 141 3.84 28.70 -1.37
CA LEU A 141 2.81 29.59 -0.85
C LEU A 141 3.23 31.07 -0.92
N ASP A 142 4.47 31.40 -0.52
CA ASP A 142 5.02 32.76 -0.62
C ASP A 142 4.99 33.28 -2.07
N THR A 143 5.36 32.40 -3.02
CA THR A 143 5.31 32.76 -4.45
C THR A 143 3.88 33.10 -4.88
N LEU A 144 2.87 32.37 -4.42
CA LEU A 144 1.46 32.55 -4.81
C LEU A 144 0.83 33.76 -4.10
N ILE A 145 1.19 34.00 -2.84
CA ILE A 145 0.76 35.20 -2.08
C ILE A 145 1.22 36.47 -2.78
N ASN A 146 2.47 36.48 -3.27
CA ASN A 146 3.07 37.64 -3.93
C ASN A 146 2.74 37.74 -5.43
N ASN A 147 2.30 36.64 -6.06
CA ASN A 147 1.94 36.60 -7.48
C ASN A 147 0.71 35.71 -7.72
N PRO A 148 -0.51 36.22 -7.50
CA PRO A 148 -1.74 35.46 -7.65
C PRO A 148 -2.02 34.94 -9.07
N PHE A 149 -1.43 35.56 -10.10
CA PHE A 149 -1.54 35.07 -11.48
C PHE A 149 -1.01 33.63 -11.65
N LYS A 150 -0.03 33.24 -10.83
CA LYS A 150 0.53 31.88 -10.88
C LYS A 150 -0.36 30.81 -10.25
N ILE A 151 -1.42 31.15 -9.54
CA ILE A 151 -2.27 30.19 -8.83
C ILE A 151 -2.83 29.15 -9.79
N ALA A 152 -3.40 29.59 -10.95
CA ALA A 152 -3.97 28.68 -11.94
C ALA A 152 -2.97 27.64 -12.48
N ALA A 153 -1.74 28.09 -12.75
CA ALA A 153 -0.67 27.21 -13.21
C ALA A 153 -0.12 26.27 -12.13
N SER A 154 -0.34 26.57 -10.84
CA SER A 154 0.24 25.83 -9.70
C SER A 154 -0.74 24.92 -8.97
N ILE A 155 -1.95 24.70 -9.50
CA ILE A 155 -2.96 23.88 -8.81
C ILE A 155 -2.45 22.46 -8.55
N SER A 156 -1.87 21.78 -9.53
CA SER A 156 -1.31 20.44 -9.35
C SER A 156 -0.18 20.39 -8.29
N GLU A 157 0.61 21.45 -8.20
CA GLU A 157 1.66 21.57 -7.19
C GLU A 157 1.07 21.77 -5.78
N LEU A 158 -0.01 22.55 -5.66
CA LEU A 158 -0.75 22.72 -4.42
C LEU A 158 -1.43 21.42 -3.97
N GLU A 159 -2.04 20.67 -4.89
CA GLU A 159 -2.61 19.34 -4.62
C GLU A 159 -1.56 18.34 -4.13
N ASN A 160 -0.37 18.35 -4.74
CA ASN A 160 0.75 17.52 -4.32
C ASN A 160 1.29 17.94 -2.93
N ALA A 161 1.32 19.24 -2.65
CA ALA A 161 1.70 19.76 -1.34
C ALA A 161 0.71 19.30 -0.26
N GLN A 162 -0.59 19.40 -0.51
CA GLN A 162 -1.63 18.90 0.38
C GLN A 162 -1.50 17.39 0.62
N SER A 163 -1.26 16.59 -0.43
CA SER A 163 -1.05 15.14 -0.32
C SER A 163 0.17 14.81 0.54
N SER A 164 1.25 15.58 0.40
CA SER A 164 2.45 15.45 1.22
C SER A 164 2.16 15.73 2.70
N LEU A 165 1.38 16.79 3.01
CA LEU A 165 0.96 17.06 4.40
C LEU A 165 0.12 15.91 4.97
N GLY A 166 -0.80 15.32 4.18
CA GLY A 166 -1.59 14.14 4.58
C GLY A 166 -0.72 12.93 4.92
N THR A 167 0.28 12.67 4.09
CA THR A 167 1.26 11.59 4.32
C THR A 167 2.09 11.87 5.59
N TYR A 168 2.53 13.10 5.83
CA TYR A 168 3.27 13.47 7.05
C TYR A 168 2.42 13.34 8.29
N PHE A 169 1.17 13.78 8.25
CA PHE A 169 0.23 13.58 9.34
C PHE A 169 0.09 12.10 9.70
N SER A 170 -0.10 11.25 8.72
CA SER A 170 -0.22 9.79 8.91
C SER A 170 1.06 9.19 9.46
N SER A 171 2.23 9.52 8.91
CA SER A 171 3.51 9.01 9.37
C SER A 171 3.84 9.44 10.81
N LEU A 172 3.51 10.67 11.20
CA LEU A 172 3.71 11.13 12.58
C LEU A 172 2.76 10.44 13.57
N LYS A 173 1.51 10.18 13.16
CA LYS A 173 0.50 9.55 14.00
C LYS A 173 0.76 8.06 14.20
N TYR A 174 1.26 7.38 13.18
CA TYR A 174 1.45 5.93 13.15
C TYR A 174 2.92 5.53 13.12
N SER A 175 3.84 6.43 13.49
CA SER A 175 5.29 6.15 13.52
C SER A 175 5.59 4.81 14.19
N PRO A 176 6.23 3.87 13.50
CA PRO A 176 6.62 2.58 14.07
C PRO A 176 7.61 2.79 15.21
N PHE A 177 7.71 1.80 16.09
CA PHE A 177 8.70 1.76 17.14
C PHE A 177 9.73 0.70 16.79
N GLU A 178 10.90 1.13 16.35
CA GLU A 178 11.98 0.25 15.98
C GLU A 178 12.90 -0.01 17.17
N ILE A 179 13.03 -1.26 17.56
CA ILE A 179 13.99 -1.75 18.56
C ILE A 179 14.73 -2.90 17.92
N ASP A 180 16.05 -2.77 17.77
CA ASP A 180 16.92 -3.85 17.30
C ASP A 180 17.08 -4.91 18.40
N TRP A 181 17.45 -4.49 19.61
CA TRP A 181 17.48 -5.35 20.77
C TRP A 181 17.40 -4.55 22.07
N PHE A 182 17.06 -5.23 23.16
CA PHE A 182 17.15 -4.68 24.50
C PHE A 182 17.80 -5.70 25.45
N CYS A 183 18.41 -5.18 26.51
CA CYS A 183 19.05 -6.00 27.53
C CYS A 183 18.59 -5.58 28.93
N ILE A 184 18.24 -6.55 29.74
CA ILE A 184 18.02 -6.38 31.18
C ILE A 184 19.15 -7.17 31.85
N SER A 185 19.95 -6.50 32.68
CA SER A 185 21.06 -7.13 33.44
C SER A 185 20.89 -6.90 34.92
N SER A 186 21.48 -7.77 35.75
CA SER A 186 21.62 -7.50 37.18
C SER A 186 22.58 -6.32 37.41
N GLU A 187 22.47 -5.67 38.55
CA GLU A 187 23.28 -4.50 38.93
C GLU A 187 24.79 -4.78 38.84
N ASP A 188 25.21 -6.02 39.12
CA ASP A 188 26.62 -6.46 39.14
C ASP A 188 27.18 -6.87 37.77
N VAL A 189 26.32 -6.94 36.74
CA VAL A 189 26.72 -7.38 35.40
C VAL A 189 26.71 -6.18 34.45
N ASN A 190 27.88 -5.71 34.03
CA ASN A 190 27.99 -4.79 32.93
C ASN A 190 27.57 -5.53 31.63
N PRO A 191 26.45 -5.17 31.00
CA PRO A 191 26.10 -5.74 29.70
C PRO A 191 27.24 -5.43 28.74
N ARG A 192 27.69 -6.42 27.95
CA ARG A 192 28.59 -6.18 26.82
C ARG A 192 27.84 -5.34 25.78
N ILE A 193 27.83 -4.03 26.01
CA ILE A 193 27.44 -3.08 24.99
C ILE A 193 28.58 -3.06 23.98
N GLU A 194 28.37 -3.54 22.79
CA GLU A 194 29.30 -3.36 21.70
C GLU A 194 29.44 -1.84 21.50
N LYS A 195 30.55 -1.28 21.99
CA LYS A 195 30.86 0.13 21.79
C LYS A 195 30.90 0.39 20.29
N GLU A 196 30.37 1.52 19.86
CA GLU A 196 30.56 1.98 18.48
C GLU A 196 32.01 1.71 18.04
N SER A 197 32.16 0.87 17.03
CA SER A 197 33.47 0.49 16.51
C SER A 197 34.28 1.74 16.17
N GLY A 198 35.52 1.81 16.66
CA GLY A 198 36.39 2.97 16.43
C GLY A 198 36.65 3.20 14.93
N PHE A 199 37.12 4.39 14.57
CA PHE A 199 37.37 4.77 13.17
C PHE A 199 38.12 3.69 12.36
N PHE A 200 39.13 3.05 12.96
CA PHE A 200 39.91 1.99 12.29
C PHE A 200 39.12 0.69 12.09
N SER A 201 38.22 0.33 13.00
CA SER A 201 37.37 -0.84 12.82
C SER A 201 36.23 -0.55 11.82
N LYS A 202 35.73 0.70 11.76
CA LYS A 202 34.81 1.14 10.69
C LYS A 202 35.51 1.13 9.33
N LEU A 203 36.74 1.62 9.25
CA LEU A 203 37.54 1.56 8.02
C LEU A 203 37.84 0.12 7.59
N TYR A 204 38.23 -0.74 8.53
CA TYR A 204 38.47 -2.16 8.28
C TYR A 204 37.19 -2.88 7.86
N ALA A 205 36.06 -2.62 8.53
CA ALA A 205 34.76 -3.13 8.13
C ALA A 205 34.32 -2.61 6.76
N THR A 206 34.60 -1.34 6.45
CA THR A 206 34.32 -0.77 5.12
C THR A 206 35.16 -1.41 4.04
N ILE A 207 36.46 -1.66 4.29
CA ILE A 207 37.35 -2.37 3.36
C ILE A 207 36.94 -3.84 3.22
N LEU A 208 36.61 -4.52 4.33
CA LEU A 208 36.09 -5.88 4.29
C LEU A 208 34.75 -5.96 3.55
N ASN A 209 33.84 -5.03 3.81
CA ASN A 209 32.56 -4.95 3.09
C ASN A 209 32.78 -4.61 1.62
N PHE A 210 33.74 -3.75 1.30
CA PHE A 210 34.11 -3.46 -0.09
C PHE A 210 34.73 -4.68 -0.80
N VAL A 211 35.63 -5.38 -0.15
CA VAL A 211 36.20 -6.63 -0.72
C VAL A 211 35.13 -7.72 -0.77
N SER A 212 34.34 -7.89 0.29
CA SER A 212 33.25 -8.87 0.31
C SER A 212 32.15 -8.51 -0.68
N SER A 213 32.00 -7.23 -1.08
CA SER A 213 31.02 -6.82 -2.09
C SER A 213 31.30 -7.43 -3.46
N PHE A 214 32.55 -7.76 -3.78
CA PHE A 214 32.89 -8.50 -5.00
C PHE A 214 32.58 -9.99 -4.95
N PHE A 215 32.34 -10.52 -3.74
CA PHE A 215 32.02 -11.94 -3.49
C PHE A 215 30.65 -12.12 -2.86
N LYS A 216 29.98 -11.04 -2.49
CA LYS A 216 28.63 -11.06 -1.95
C LYS A 216 27.65 -11.16 -3.10
N ASP A 217 26.85 -12.19 -3.06
CA ASP A 217 25.67 -12.31 -3.92
C ASP A 217 24.64 -11.30 -3.40
N TYR A 218 24.59 -10.12 -4.01
CA TYR A 218 23.68 -9.02 -3.62
C TYR A 218 22.23 -9.33 -3.89
N ASP A 219 21.98 -10.35 -4.69
CA ASP A 219 20.63 -10.78 -5.07
C ASP A 219 20.05 -11.78 -4.06
N ASN A 220 20.83 -12.17 -3.03
CA ASN A 220 20.45 -13.21 -2.06
C ASN A 220 20.29 -12.64 -0.64
N ILE A 221 19.10 -12.78 -0.05
CA ILE A 221 18.82 -12.33 1.32
C ILE A 221 19.50 -13.29 2.31
N SER A 222 20.28 -12.76 3.25
CA SER A 222 20.97 -13.53 4.29
C SER A 222 19.97 -14.29 5.17
N GLY A 223 20.32 -15.52 5.55
CA GLY A 223 19.46 -16.38 6.36
C GLY A 223 19.48 -16.06 7.86
N PHE A 224 18.37 -16.36 8.53
CA PHE A 224 18.16 -16.24 9.97
C PHE A 224 17.96 -17.61 10.65
N VAL A 225 18.39 -18.67 10.00
CA VAL A 225 18.20 -20.06 10.50
C VAL A 225 19.10 -20.30 11.70
N SER A 226 18.55 -20.93 12.74
CA SER A 226 19.32 -21.35 13.92
C SER A 226 20.40 -22.35 13.53
N GLU A 227 21.62 -22.24 14.13
CA GLU A 227 22.76 -23.13 13.89
C GLU A 227 22.46 -24.63 14.14
N ASN A 228 21.43 -24.93 14.92
CA ASN A 228 21.01 -26.28 15.26
C ASN A 228 20.01 -26.91 14.28
N THR A 229 19.49 -26.15 13.31
CA THR A 229 18.48 -26.65 12.38
C THR A 229 19.11 -27.48 11.26
N LYS A 230 18.73 -28.75 11.17
CA LYS A 230 19.21 -29.64 10.10
C LYS A 230 18.46 -29.33 8.80
N ILE A 231 19.14 -28.68 7.87
CA ILE A 231 18.61 -28.44 6.53
C ILE A 231 18.64 -29.74 5.73
N LYS A 232 17.49 -30.15 5.20
CA LYS A 232 17.31 -31.32 4.33
C LYS A 232 17.35 -30.93 2.85
N GLU A 233 16.80 -29.78 2.53
CA GLU A 233 16.56 -29.32 1.16
C GLU A 233 16.54 -27.79 1.12
N THR A 234 16.93 -27.20 0.00
CA THR A 234 16.88 -25.75 -0.21
C THR A 234 16.06 -25.44 -1.46
N VAL A 235 15.12 -24.51 -1.35
CA VAL A 235 14.26 -24.03 -2.43
C VAL A 235 14.73 -22.65 -2.87
N ASP A 236 14.97 -22.48 -4.17
CA ASP A 236 15.34 -21.20 -4.77
C ASP A 236 14.09 -20.42 -5.18
N ILE A 237 13.97 -19.20 -4.66
CA ILE A 237 12.82 -18.33 -4.88
C ILE A 237 13.29 -17.04 -5.53
N TRP A 238 12.66 -16.69 -6.65
CA TRP A 238 12.76 -15.36 -7.23
C TRP A 238 11.52 -14.54 -6.90
N ILE A 239 11.71 -13.32 -6.42
CA ILE A 239 10.61 -12.45 -5.98
C ILE A 239 10.75 -11.06 -6.58
N SER A 240 9.61 -10.51 -7.05
CA SER A 240 9.52 -9.16 -7.61
C SER A 240 8.90 -8.19 -6.59
N ARG A 241 9.58 -7.98 -5.46
CA ARG A 241 9.12 -7.09 -4.38
C ARG A 241 10.28 -6.28 -3.82
N GLY A 242 9.97 -5.21 -3.07
CA GLY A 242 10.97 -4.42 -2.37
C GLY A 242 11.79 -5.24 -1.36
N THR A 243 12.97 -4.74 -1.00
CA THR A 243 13.89 -5.44 -0.10
C THR A 243 13.27 -5.69 1.27
N GLU A 244 12.65 -4.69 1.88
CA GLU A 244 12.01 -4.79 3.20
C GLU A 244 10.91 -5.85 3.21
N TRP A 245 10.09 -5.90 2.16
CA TRP A 245 9.01 -6.88 1.97
C TRP A 245 9.56 -8.30 1.90
N SER A 246 10.64 -8.48 1.15
CA SER A 246 11.27 -9.78 0.94
C SER A 246 12.03 -10.26 2.19
N GLU A 247 12.65 -9.35 2.93
CA GLU A 247 13.33 -9.64 4.20
C GLU A 247 12.34 -10.16 5.26
N ILE A 248 11.16 -9.56 5.38
CA ILE A 248 10.13 -10.03 6.32
C ILE A 248 9.68 -11.45 5.97
N ILE A 249 9.45 -11.74 4.67
CA ILE A 249 9.13 -13.11 4.22
C ILE A 249 10.23 -14.08 4.61
N LYS A 250 11.49 -13.72 4.33
CA LYS A 250 12.65 -14.57 4.63
C LYS A 250 12.80 -14.83 6.13
N GLN A 251 12.71 -13.79 6.96
CA GLN A 251 12.82 -13.91 8.41
C GLN A 251 11.72 -14.79 9.00
N THR A 252 10.48 -14.59 8.57
CA THR A 252 9.33 -15.39 9.02
C THR A 252 9.48 -16.84 8.58
N ALA A 253 9.92 -17.08 7.34
CA ALA A 253 10.14 -18.41 6.82
C ALA A 253 11.26 -19.14 7.56
N ASP A 254 12.38 -18.48 7.87
CA ASP A 254 13.48 -19.11 8.60
C ASP A 254 13.06 -19.50 10.03
N LYS A 255 12.30 -18.66 10.71
CA LYS A 255 11.84 -18.90 12.08
C LYS A 255 10.71 -19.95 12.19
N GLU A 256 9.76 -19.93 11.25
CA GLU A 256 8.58 -20.79 11.37
C GLU A 256 8.63 -22.00 10.42
N PHE A 257 8.87 -21.78 9.13
CA PHE A 257 8.83 -22.82 8.12
C PHE A 257 10.08 -23.71 8.13
N THR A 258 11.26 -23.11 8.07
CA THR A 258 12.53 -23.85 7.99
C THR A 258 12.78 -24.66 9.25
N GLU A 259 12.51 -24.11 10.44
CA GLU A 259 12.67 -24.83 11.70
C GLU A 259 11.76 -26.05 11.82
N GLN A 260 10.53 -25.96 11.29
CA GLN A 260 9.56 -27.07 11.37
C GLN A 260 9.78 -28.14 10.30
N THR A 261 10.16 -27.75 9.09
CA THR A 261 10.24 -28.67 7.94
C THR A 261 11.64 -29.16 7.62
N GLY A 262 12.65 -28.38 7.96
CA GLY A 262 14.02 -28.56 7.49
C GLY A 262 14.24 -28.13 6.03
N ILE A 263 13.27 -27.43 5.43
CA ILE A 263 13.38 -26.85 4.07
C ILE A 263 13.85 -25.41 4.21
N ALA A 264 15.06 -25.11 3.74
CA ALA A 264 15.57 -23.75 3.69
C ALA A 264 15.07 -23.03 2.42
N ILE A 265 14.94 -21.73 2.50
CA ILE A 265 14.64 -20.90 1.32
C ILE A 265 15.81 -19.97 1.00
N ARG A 266 16.13 -19.83 -0.28
CA ARG A 266 17.07 -18.84 -0.80
C ARG A 266 16.28 -17.87 -1.69
N MET A 267 16.25 -16.59 -1.32
CA MET A 267 15.45 -15.59 -2.01
C MET A 267 16.35 -14.64 -2.80
N ASN A 268 16.02 -14.45 -4.07
CA ASN A 268 16.65 -13.48 -4.95
C ASN A 268 15.61 -12.43 -5.35
N ILE A 269 15.92 -11.16 -5.10
CA ILE A 269 15.04 -10.04 -5.44
C ILE A 269 15.30 -9.61 -6.87
N LEU A 270 14.26 -9.51 -7.66
CA LEU A 270 14.30 -9.04 -9.04
C LEU A 270 13.47 -7.76 -9.21
N PRO A 271 13.88 -6.85 -10.11
CA PRO A 271 13.06 -5.71 -10.48
C PRO A 271 11.69 -6.14 -11.02
N THR A 272 10.70 -5.29 -10.83
CA THR A 272 9.35 -5.48 -11.40
C THR A 272 9.43 -5.74 -12.91
N ALA A 273 8.55 -6.59 -13.43
CA ALA A 273 8.48 -7.05 -14.81
C ALA A 273 9.56 -8.08 -15.24
N GLN A 274 10.49 -8.48 -14.38
CA GLN A 274 11.45 -9.55 -14.72
C GLN A 274 10.86 -10.96 -14.55
N LEU A 275 9.67 -11.09 -13.96
CA LEU A 275 8.97 -12.35 -13.76
C LEU A 275 7.73 -12.53 -14.65
N SER A 276 7.43 -11.58 -15.53
CA SER A 276 6.24 -11.62 -16.40
C SER A 276 6.47 -12.46 -17.66
N ALA A 277 5.41 -13.03 -18.22
CA ALA A 277 5.42 -13.60 -19.56
C ALA A 277 5.32 -12.47 -20.64
N GLY A 278 5.47 -12.83 -21.89
CA GLY A 278 5.24 -11.92 -23.03
C GLY A 278 6.42 -11.03 -23.42
N SER A 279 7.48 -10.94 -22.63
CA SER A 279 8.70 -10.21 -22.97
C SER A 279 9.96 -11.02 -22.66
N ILE A 280 11.09 -10.66 -23.28
CA ILE A 280 12.39 -11.25 -22.93
C ILE A 280 12.86 -10.59 -21.63
N ASN A 281 12.89 -11.37 -20.55
CA ASN A 281 13.30 -10.93 -19.21
C ASN A 281 14.11 -12.04 -18.50
N ALA A 282 14.52 -11.77 -17.26
CA ALA A 282 15.36 -12.68 -16.49
C ALA A 282 14.73 -14.09 -16.34
N LEU A 283 13.44 -14.18 -16.04
CA LEU A 283 12.77 -15.46 -15.86
C LEU A 283 12.69 -16.25 -17.19
N MET A 284 12.34 -15.60 -18.29
CA MET A 284 12.29 -16.22 -19.61
C MET A 284 13.65 -16.73 -20.08
N LEU A 285 14.72 -15.97 -19.82
CA LEU A 285 16.09 -16.40 -20.13
C LEU A 285 16.52 -17.58 -19.24
N ALA A 286 16.17 -17.56 -17.96
CA ALA A 286 16.46 -18.63 -17.02
C ALA A 286 15.73 -19.93 -17.40
N ILE A 287 14.45 -19.85 -17.78
CA ILE A 287 13.66 -20.98 -18.31
C ILE A 287 14.37 -21.57 -19.54
N SER A 288 14.75 -20.72 -20.48
CA SER A 288 15.36 -21.14 -21.75
C SER A 288 16.74 -21.78 -21.56
N SER A 289 17.49 -21.36 -20.53
CA SER A 289 18.81 -21.88 -20.21
C SER A 289 18.81 -23.05 -19.22
N GLY A 290 17.63 -23.48 -18.74
CA GLY A 290 17.52 -24.54 -17.72
C GLY A 290 18.00 -24.12 -16.33
N ARG A 291 18.00 -22.82 -16.03
CA ARG A 291 18.47 -22.23 -14.75
C ARG A 291 17.36 -21.45 -14.03
N ALA A 292 16.10 -21.78 -14.29
CA ALA A 292 14.99 -21.17 -13.59
C ALA A 292 15.03 -21.50 -12.09
N PRO A 293 14.49 -20.60 -11.22
CA PRO A 293 14.33 -20.89 -9.79
C PRO A 293 13.38 -22.07 -9.59
N ASP A 294 13.17 -22.48 -8.33
CA ASP A 294 12.13 -23.45 -8.00
C ASP A 294 10.74 -22.77 -7.99
N ILE A 295 10.69 -21.54 -7.42
CA ILE A 295 9.47 -20.73 -7.29
C ILE A 295 9.73 -19.33 -7.86
N ALA A 296 8.74 -18.75 -8.53
CA ALA A 296 8.67 -17.32 -8.77
C ALA A 296 7.44 -16.74 -8.07
N MET A 297 7.66 -15.71 -7.23
CA MET A 297 6.64 -15.05 -6.41
C MET A 297 6.34 -13.64 -6.91
N GLY A 298 5.09 -13.21 -6.78
CA GLY A 298 4.66 -11.89 -7.26
C GLY A 298 4.59 -11.80 -8.78
N VAL A 299 4.21 -12.89 -9.43
CA VAL A 299 3.99 -12.96 -10.88
C VAL A 299 2.63 -12.37 -11.23
N ASP A 300 2.53 -11.62 -12.32
CA ASP A 300 1.26 -11.07 -12.78
C ASP A 300 0.25 -12.15 -13.20
N SER A 301 -1.05 -11.87 -13.05
CA SER A 301 -2.12 -12.83 -13.29
C SER A 301 -2.27 -13.31 -14.75
N ALA A 302 -1.69 -12.62 -15.71
CA ALA A 302 -1.76 -12.99 -17.13
C ALA A 302 -0.68 -14.03 -17.52
N SER A 303 0.41 -14.09 -16.74
CA SER A 303 1.59 -14.90 -17.08
C SER A 303 1.44 -16.42 -16.89
N PRO A 304 0.73 -16.96 -15.86
CA PRO A 304 0.70 -18.40 -15.59
C PRO A 304 0.18 -19.25 -16.76
N ALA A 305 -0.89 -18.80 -17.42
CA ALA A 305 -1.45 -19.52 -18.58
C ALA A 305 -0.47 -19.55 -19.77
N GLU A 306 0.28 -18.47 -20.01
CA GLU A 306 1.30 -18.41 -21.06
C GLU A 306 2.50 -19.32 -20.72
N PHE A 307 2.97 -19.32 -19.48
CA PHE A 307 4.00 -20.25 -19.03
C PHE A 307 3.54 -21.72 -19.11
N ALA A 308 2.27 -21.99 -18.79
CA ALA A 308 1.67 -23.32 -18.93
C ALA A 308 1.62 -23.77 -20.40
N PHE A 309 1.25 -22.88 -21.31
CA PHE A 309 1.28 -23.15 -22.74
C PHE A 309 2.69 -23.58 -23.22
N ARG A 310 3.74 -22.99 -22.64
CA ARG A 310 5.16 -23.31 -22.92
C ARG A 310 5.68 -24.51 -22.11
N ASN A 311 4.83 -25.17 -21.31
CA ASN A 311 5.22 -26.26 -20.40
C ASN A 311 6.37 -25.85 -19.43
N SER A 312 6.35 -24.60 -18.95
CA SER A 312 7.42 -24.05 -18.10
C SER A 312 7.06 -24.06 -16.61
N VAL A 313 5.80 -24.31 -16.26
CA VAL A 313 5.29 -24.31 -14.89
C VAL A 313 4.54 -25.59 -14.56
N CYS A 314 4.51 -25.93 -13.27
CA CYS A 314 3.85 -27.13 -12.77
C CYS A 314 2.32 -26.95 -12.73
N ASN A 315 1.60 -28.00 -13.07
CA ASN A 315 0.17 -28.07 -12.79
C ASN A 315 -0.05 -28.37 -11.30
N LEU A 316 -0.58 -27.41 -10.57
CA LEU A 316 -0.77 -27.53 -9.12
C LEU A 316 -1.82 -28.59 -8.74
N LYS A 317 -2.74 -28.95 -9.65
CA LYS A 317 -3.69 -30.07 -9.43
C LYS A 317 -3.01 -31.43 -9.32
N GLU A 318 -1.74 -31.56 -9.64
CA GLU A 318 -0.98 -32.79 -9.43
C GLU A 318 -0.64 -33.03 -7.95
N PHE A 319 -0.72 -32.00 -7.10
CA PHE A 319 -0.59 -32.14 -5.67
C PHE A 319 -1.92 -32.58 -5.05
N SER A 320 -1.88 -33.63 -4.24
CA SER A 320 -3.08 -34.30 -3.70
C SER A 320 -3.97 -33.43 -2.81
N ASP A 321 -3.40 -32.40 -2.20
CA ASP A 321 -4.05 -31.47 -1.28
C ASP A 321 -4.40 -30.11 -1.94
N TYR A 322 -4.23 -29.98 -3.26
CA TYR A 322 -4.51 -28.73 -3.97
C TYR A 322 -5.96 -28.26 -3.78
N ASP A 323 -6.94 -29.14 -3.85
CA ASP A 323 -8.35 -28.77 -3.74
C ASP A 323 -8.66 -28.17 -2.35
N GLU A 324 -8.12 -28.75 -1.27
CA GLU A 324 -8.22 -28.20 0.09
C GLU A 324 -7.58 -26.81 0.19
N ILE A 325 -6.37 -26.66 -0.36
CA ILE A 325 -5.65 -25.39 -0.31
C ILE A 325 -6.37 -24.31 -1.13
N SER A 326 -6.98 -24.68 -2.23
CA SER A 326 -7.72 -23.76 -3.11
C SER A 326 -8.95 -23.12 -2.44
N GLU A 327 -9.52 -23.75 -1.39
CA GLU A 327 -10.64 -23.20 -0.61
C GLU A 327 -10.29 -21.94 0.19
N ARG A 328 -8.99 -21.63 0.34
CA ARG A 328 -8.52 -20.40 0.99
C ARG A 328 -8.86 -19.13 0.21
N PHE A 329 -9.16 -19.27 -1.08
CA PHE A 329 -9.28 -18.19 -2.05
C PHE A 329 -10.67 -18.07 -2.65
N LEU A 330 -10.97 -16.92 -3.22
CA LEU A 330 -12.18 -16.75 -4.04
C LEU A 330 -12.12 -17.69 -5.25
N LYS A 331 -13.20 -18.40 -5.51
CA LYS A 331 -13.25 -19.41 -6.59
C LYS A 331 -12.83 -18.88 -7.96
N ASN A 332 -13.18 -17.66 -8.28
CA ASN A 332 -12.92 -17.06 -9.59
C ASN A 332 -11.50 -16.45 -9.73
N ILE A 333 -10.75 -16.30 -8.63
CA ILE A 333 -9.42 -15.67 -8.67
C ILE A 333 -8.39 -16.54 -9.42
N THR A 334 -8.62 -17.85 -9.46
CA THR A 334 -7.74 -18.81 -10.15
C THR A 334 -8.05 -18.98 -11.64
N VAL A 335 -9.13 -18.37 -12.15
CA VAL A 335 -9.53 -18.51 -13.57
C VAL A 335 -8.42 -18.09 -14.54
N PRO A 336 -7.72 -16.96 -14.33
CA PRO A 336 -6.61 -16.56 -15.21
C PRO A 336 -5.43 -17.54 -15.20
N PHE A 337 -5.30 -18.37 -14.18
CA PHE A 337 -4.21 -19.33 -14.01
C PHE A 337 -4.49 -20.70 -14.63
N GLN A 338 -5.66 -20.85 -15.26
CA GLN A 338 -6.09 -22.12 -15.82
C GLN A 338 -5.69 -22.25 -17.30
N TYR A 339 -5.22 -23.43 -17.64
CA TYR A 339 -4.92 -23.81 -19.02
C TYR A 339 -5.20 -25.31 -19.20
N ARG A 340 -6.01 -25.69 -20.21
CA ARG A 340 -6.36 -27.09 -20.54
C ARG A 340 -6.76 -27.94 -19.33
N GLY A 341 -7.55 -27.40 -18.44
CA GLY A 341 -8.05 -28.09 -17.24
C GLY A 341 -7.07 -28.17 -16.06
N GLY A 342 -5.82 -27.74 -16.21
CA GLY A 342 -4.85 -27.56 -15.14
C GLY A 342 -4.93 -26.19 -14.51
N VAL A 343 -4.33 -26.02 -13.33
CA VAL A 343 -4.12 -24.73 -12.63
C VAL A 343 -2.63 -24.56 -12.35
N TYR A 344 -2.05 -23.42 -12.70
CA TYR A 344 -0.60 -23.25 -12.81
C TYR A 344 -0.03 -22.16 -11.91
N ALA A 345 -0.85 -21.60 -11.04
CA ALA A 345 -0.41 -20.65 -10.01
C ALA A 345 -1.33 -20.71 -8.80
N ILE A 346 -0.81 -20.25 -7.66
CA ILE A 346 -1.59 -20.00 -6.45
C ILE A 346 -1.69 -18.48 -6.26
N PRO A 347 -2.87 -17.91 -5.95
CA PRO A 347 -3.00 -16.47 -5.75
C PRO A 347 -2.30 -16.04 -4.45
N GLU A 348 -1.59 -14.95 -4.51
CA GLU A 348 -0.88 -14.34 -3.38
C GLU A 348 -1.58 -13.08 -2.87
N THR A 349 -1.88 -12.15 -3.78
CA THR A 349 -2.65 -10.94 -3.48
C THR A 349 -3.95 -10.91 -4.24
N MET A 350 -4.89 -10.06 -3.81
CA MET A 350 -6.08 -9.74 -4.60
C MET A 350 -6.29 -8.24 -4.66
N ASN A 351 -6.69 -7.76 -5.82
CA ASN A 351 -7.19 -6.42 -6.01
C ASN A 351 -8.71 -6.48 -6.20
N PHE A 352 -9.40 -5.40 -5.92
CA PHE A 352 -10.84 -5.28 -6.15
C PHE A 352 -11.14 -3.98 -6.89
N THR A 353 -12.28 -3.95 -7.55
CA THR A 353 -12.82 -2.72 -8.14
C THR A 353 -14.12 -2.38 -7.42
N ALA A 354 -14.25 -1.14 -6.97
CA ALA A 354 -15.39 -0.68 -6.19
C ALA A 354 -15.84 0.72 -6.60
N LEU A 355 -17.07 1.06 -6.26
CA LEU A 355 -17.59 2.42 -6.36
C LEU A 355 -17.20 3.17 -5.09
N PHE A 356 -16.39 4.21 -5.22
CA PHE A 356 -16.00 5.14 -4.16
C PHE A 356 -16.97 6.31 -4.13
N TYR A 357 -17.40 6.72 -2.95
CA TYR A 357 -18.34 7.84 -2.83
C TYR A 357 -18.12 8.70 -1.59
N ARG A 358 -18.37 9.99 -1.70
CA ARG A 358 -18.36 10.97 -0.61
C ARG A 358 -19.72 10.97 0.08
N LYS A 359 -19.76 10.43 1.31
CA LYS A 359 -20.98 10.35 2.15
C LYS A 359 -21.59 11.73 2.40
N ASP A 360 -20.75 12.70 2.73
CA ASP A 360 -21.15 14.08 3.01
C ASP A 360 -21.85 14.72 1.82
N ILE A 361 -21.26 14.65 0.62
CA ILE A 361 -21.81 15.26 -0.60
C ILE A 361 -23.06 14.49 -1.08
N MET A 362 -23.04 13.16 -1.08
CA MET A 362 -24.21 12.36 -1.46
C MET A 362 -25.42 12.66 -0.55
N ASN A 363 -25.18 12.82 0.76
CA ASN A 363 -26.23 13.21 1.72
C ASN A 363 -26.73 14.64 1.47
N GLU A 364 -25.84 15.61 1.23
CA GLU A 364 -26.20 16.99 0.90
C GLU A 364 -27.11 17.05 -0.33
N LEU A 365 -26.80 16.29 -1.36
CA LEU A 365 -27.59 16.20 -2.58
C LEU A 365 -28.82 15.27 -2.46
N SER A 366 -29.00 14.62 -1.33
CA SER A 366 -30.03 13.59 -1.10
C SER A 366 -30.01 12.47 -2.16
N LEU A 367 -28.82 12.15 -2.68
CA LEU A 367 -28.60 11.11 -3.67
C LEU A 367 -28.42 9.74 -3.00
N LYS A 368 -29.11 8.75 -3.55
CA LYS A 368 -28.85 7.33 -3.26
C LYS A 368 -27.70 6.82 -4.14
N LEU A 369 -26.99 5.82 -3.65
CA LEU A 369 -25.98 5.13 -4.48
C LEU A 369 -26.69 4.43 -5.65
N PRO A 370 -26.13 4.55 -6.88
CA PRO A 370 -26.71 3.87 -8.04
C PRO A 370 -26.51 2.36 -7.94
N GLU A 371 -27.59 1.59 -7.99
CA GLU A 371 -27.52 0.12 -8.02
C GLU A 371 -27.32 -0.38 -9.45
N THR A 372 -27.82 0.34 -10.43
CA THR A 372 -27.69 0.01 -11.84
C THR A 372 -27.03 1.14 -12.62
N TRP A 373 -26.51 0.83 -13.81
CA TRP A 373 -26.04 1.85 -14.75
C TRP A 373 -27.16 2.80 -15.13
N ASN A 374 -28.40 2.30 -15.20
CA ASN A 374 -29.56 3.17 -15.50
C ASN A 374 -29.79 4.20 -14.39
N ASP A 375 -29.66 3.82 -13.11
CA ASP A 375 -29.74 4.78 -12.00
C ASP A 375 -28.65 5.84 -12.09
N LEU A 376 -27.43 5.38 -12.44
CA LEU A 376 -26.31 6.29 -12.64
C LEU A 376 -26.63 7.33 -13.73
N TYR A 377 -27.12 6.90 -14.89
CA TYR A 377 -27.37 7.78 -16.04
C TYR A 377 -28.59 8.67 -15.86
N SER A 378 -29.68 8.14 -15.30
CA SER A 378 -30.95 8.85 -15.25
C SER A 378 -31.13 9.76 -14.03
N GLN A 379 -30.43 9.49 -12.93
CA GLN A 379 -30.59 10.20 -11.67
C GLN A 379 -29.28 10.79 -11.15
N THR A 380 -28.24 9.94 -11.02
CA THR A 380 -27.01 10.34 -10.32
C THR A 380 -26.20 11.36 -11.10
N LEU A 381 -25.84 11.07 -12.36
CA LEU A 381 -25.05 11.99 -13.20
C LEU A 381 -25.74 13.33 -13.45
N PRO A 382 -27.05 13.38 -13.81
CA PRO A 382 -27.74 14.66 -13.98
C PRO A 382 -27.70 15.52 -12.72
N THR A 383 -27.92 14.91 -11.53
CA THR A 383 -27.89 15.66 -10.27
C THR A 383 -26.48 16.15 -9.94
N LEU A 384 -25.46 15.31 -10.14
CA LEU A 384 -24.06 15.71 -9.94
C LEU A 384 -23.71 16.91 -10.83
N TYR A 385 -23.96 16.82 -12.13
CA TYR A 385 -23.61 17.88 -13.09
C TYR A 385 -24.37 19.17 -12.87
N GLN A 386 -25.66 19.12 -12.50
CA GLN A 386 -26.43 20.31 -12.14
C GLN A 386 -25.85 21.06 -10.95
N ASN A 387 -25.13 20.36 -10.08
CA ASN A 387 -24.50 20.95 -8.91
C ASN A 387 -22.97 21.18 -9.11
N GLY A 388 -22.46 21.03 -10.34
CA GLY A 388 -21.05 21.29 -10.67
C GLY A 388 -20.08 20.19 -10.24
N TYR A 389 -20.59 18.99 -9.97
CA TYR A 389 -19.78 17.82 -9.63
C TYR A 389 -19.53 16.93 -10.85
N GLU A 390 -18.51 16.09 -10.76
CA GLU A 390 -18.10 15.14 -11.80
C GLU A 390 -18.17 13.70 -11.30
N PHE A 391 -18.09 12.76 -12.23
CA PHE A 391 -17.99 11.32 -11.97
C PHE A 391 -16.72 10.77 -12.60
N PHE A 392 -16.04 9.83 -11.94
CA PHE A 392 -14.86 9.17 -12.48
C PHE A 392 -15.14 7.74 -12.92
N TYR A 393 -14.72 7.43 -14.15
CA TYR A 393 -14.66 6.06 -14.67
C TYR A 393 -13.32 5.82 -15.37
N PRO A 394 -12.57 4.76 -15.02
CA PRO A 394 -11.27 4.47 -15.65
C PRO A 394 -11.44 4.02 -17.11
N THR A 395 -10.64 4.59 -18.02
CA THR A 395 -10.70 4.28 -19.45
C THR A 395 -10.34 2.85 -19.83
N GLY A 396 -9.77 2.03 -18.90
CA GLY A 396 -9.58 0.59 -19.08
C GLY A 396 -10.79 -0.27 -18.70
N GLY A 397 -11.89 0.32 -18.22
CA GLY A 397 -13.00 -0.36 -17.58
C GLY A 397 -14.08 -0.93 -18.51
N TYR A 398 -13.76 -1.47 -19.67
CA TYR A 398 -14.74 -2.04 -20.61
C TYR A 398 -15.37 -3.35 -20.14
N ALA A 399 -14.64 -4.17 -19.41
CA ALA A 399 -15.05 -5.52 -19.03
C ALA A 399 -16.41 -5.64 -18.30
N PRO A 400 -16.78 -4.75 -17.35
CA PRO A 400 -18.11 -4.77 -16.72
C PRO A 400 -19.24 -4.68 -17.75
N PHE A 401 -19.11 -3.79 -18.73
CA PHE A 401 -20.12 -3.65 -19.77
C PHE A 401 -20.24 -4.88 -20.64
N LEU A 402 -19.11 -5.53 -20.97
CA LEU A 402 -19.11 -6.75 -21.76
C LEU A 402 -19.81 -7.89 -21.01
N PHE A 403 -19.36 -8.19 -19.80
CA PHE A 403 -19.85 -9.33 -19.02
C PHE A 403 -21.31 -9.18 -18.59
N GLN A 404 -21.69 -8.01 -18.09
CA GLN A 404 -23.07 -7.73 -17.66
C GLN A 404 -24.09 -7.73 -18.81
N ASN A 405 -23.64 -7.58 -20.06
CA ASN A 405 -24.48 -7.77 -21.24
C ASN A 405 -24.41 -9.20 -21.82
N GLY A 406 -23.83 -10.15 -21.07
CA GLY A 406 -23.73 -11.56 -21.50
C GLY A 406 -22.66 -11.85 -22.54
N GLY A 407 -21.72 -10.89 -22.76
CA GLY A 407 -20.59 -11.08 -23.66
C GLY A 407 -19.36 -11.65 -22.92
N ASN A 408 -18.43 -12.15 -23.69
CA ASN A 408 -17.12 -12.60 -23.22
C ASN A 408 -16.04 -12.15 -24.21
N TYR A 409 -14.76 -12.22 -23.82
CA TYR A 409 -13.65 -11.94 -24.73
C TYR A 409 -13.42 -13.08 -25.73
N TYR A 410 -13.65 -14.33 -25.27
CA TYR A 410 -13.45 -15.56 -26.07
C TYR A 410 -14.65 -16.48 -25.94
N SER A 411 -14.79 -17.39 -26.90
CA SER A 411 -15.72 -18.52 -26.82
C SER A 411 -15.38 -19.45 -25.64
N GLU A 412 -16.32 -20.28 -25.20
CA GLU A 412 -16.11 -21.21 -24.06
C GLU A 412 -14.92 -22.14 -24.25
N ASP A 413 -14.63 -22.54 -25.48
CA ASP A 413 -13.45 -23.35 -25.84
C ASP A 413 -12.14 -22.54 -25.92
N GLY A 414 -12.18 -21.21 -25.75
CA GLY A 414 -11.04 -20.30 -25.83
C GLY A 414 -10.47 -20.10 -27.24
N LEU A 415 -11.06 -20.68 -28.27
CA LEU A 415 -10.47 -20.72 -29.62
C LEU A 415 -10.86 -19.55 -30.52
N LYS A 416 -11.92 -18.81 -30.17
CA LYS A 416 -12.43 -17.72 -30.99
C LYS A 416 -12.60 -16.45 -30.16
N CYS A 417 -12.11 -15.33 -30.69
CA CYS A 417 -12.41 -14.01 -30.15
C CYS A 417 -13.88 -13.66 -30.43
N THR A 418 -14.63 -13.27 -29.39
CA THR A 418 -16.06 -12.93 -29.47
C THR A 418 -16.33 -11.43 -29.47
N LEU A 419 -15.30 -10.59 -29.52
CA LEU A 419 -15.44 -9.13 -29.56
C LEU A 419 -16.11 -8.61 -30.86
N GLY A 420 -16.15 -9.40 -31.91
CA GLY A 420 -16.88 -9.09 -33.16
C GLY A 420 -18.39 -9.40 -33.11
N THR A 421 -18.94 -9.81 -31.99
CA THR A 421 -20.39 -10.10 -31.88
C THR A 421 -21.21 -8.83 -31.65
N THR A 422 -22.51 -8.90 -31.99
CA THR A 422 -23.46 -7.81 -31.73
C THR A 422 -23.52 -7.43 -30.25
N THR A 423 -23.47 -8.44 -29.36
CA THR A 423 -23.44 -8.24 -27.90
C THR A 423 -22.22 -7.43 -27.45
N ALA A 424 -21.04 -7.81 -27.93
CA ALA A 424 -19.80 -7.07 -27.60
C ALA A 424 -19.81 -5.65 -28.16
N TYR A 425 -20.35 -5.46 -29.39
CA TYR A 425 -20.51 -4.12 -29.98
C TYR A 425 -21.46 -3.24 -29.15
N GLN A 426 -22.62 -3.77 -28.74
CA GLN A 426 -23.57 -3.03 -27.90
C GLN A 426 -22.98 -2.68 -26.54
N ALA A 427 -22.25 -3.59 -25.93
CA ALA A 427 -21.53 -3.34 -24.69
C ALA A 427 -20.47 -2.25 -24.85
N PHE A 428 -19.71 -2.28 -25.95
CA PHE A 428 -18.71 -1.27 -26.26
C PHE A 428 -19.34 0.11 -26.52
N LYS A 429 -20.47 0.14 -27.21
CA LYS A 429 -21.23 1.37 -27.40
C LYS A 429 -21.66 2.00 -26.08
N LYS A 430 -22.27 1.22 -25.18
CA LYS A 430 -22.67 1.68 -23.83
C LYS A 430 -21.47 2.21 -23.03
N TYR A 431 -20.33 1.53 -23.12
CA TYR A 431 -19.10 2.00 -22.49
C TYR A 431 -18.62 3.34 -23.06
N CYS A 432 -18.61 3.50 -24.39
CA CYS A 432 -18.22 4.76 -25.02
C CYS A 432 -19.18 5.90 -24.69
N GLU A 433 -20.47 5.62 -24.50
CA GLU A 433 -21.49 6.61 -24.16
C GLU A 433 -21.22 7.32 -22.83
N LEU A 434 -20.49 6.70 -21.88
CA LEU A 434 -20.02 7.37 -20.67
C LEU A 434 -19.26 8.67 -21.02
N PHE A 435 -18.39 8.61 -21.99
CA PHE A 435 -17.49 9.70 -22.36
C PHE A 435 -18.13 10.64 -23.40
N THR A 436 -18.89 10.10 -24.33
CA THR A 436 -19.46 10.87 -25.45
C THR A 436 -20.79 11.52 -25.13
N ASN A 437 -21.66 10.86 -24.36
CA ASN A 437 -23.01 11.30 -24.08
C ASN A 437 -23.16 11.84 -22.65
N TYR A 438 -22.43 11.27 -21.70
CA TYR A 438 -22.54 11.61 -20.29
C TYR A 438 -21.37 12.45 -19.78
N SER A 439 -20.48 12.91 -20.69
CA SER A 439 -19.39 13.84 -20.38
C SER A 439 -18.46 13.42 -19.23
N VAL A 440 -18.32 12.11 -19.01
CA VAL A 440 -17.34 11.60 -18.06
C VAL A 440 -15.95 11.93 -18.58
N PRO A 441 -15.06 12.55 -17.80
CA PRO A 441 -13.72 12.92 -18.27
C PRO A 441 -12.90 11.70 -18.63
N VAL A 442 -12.25 11.73 -19.79
CA VAL A 442 -11.38 10.63 -20.29
C VAL A 442 -10.12 10.50 -19.42
N SER A 443 -9.67 11.61 -18.84
CA SER A 443 -8.53 11.64 -17.92
C SER A 443 -8.85 12.57 -16.77
N ALA A 444 -8.58 12.10 -15.56
CA ALA A 444 -8.71 12.92 -14.35
C ALA A 444 -7.78 12.37 -13.25
N ASN A 445 -7.26 13.26 -12.43
CA ASN A 445 -6.67 12.85 -11.17
C ASN A 445 -7.80 12.59 -10.16
N PHE A 446 -8.27 11.34 -10.13
CA PHE A 446 -9.42 10.97 -9.30
C PHE A 446 -9.14 11.21 -7.81
N PHE A 447 -7.94 10.91 -7.32
CA PHE A 447 -7.57 11.15 -5.93
C PHE A 447 -7.78 12.62 -5.53
N ASN A 448 -7.18 13.54 -6.27
CA ASN A 448 -7.24 14.96 -5.95
C ASN A 448 -8.65 15.54 -6.10
N ARG A 449 -9.38 15.16 -7.16
CA ARG A 449 -10.75 15.63 -7.39
C ARG A 449 -11.77 15.04 -6.41
N PHE A 450 -11.58 13.80 -5.99
CA PHE A 450 -12.39 13.19 -4.93
C PHE A 450 -12.12 13.87 -3.57
N ARG A 451 -10.85 14.14 -3.28
CA ARG A 451 -10.41 14.81 -2.07
C ARG A 451 -10.99 16.22 -1.96
N SER A 452 -10.92 17.02 -3.01
CA SER A 452 -11.53 18.36 -3.07
C SER A 452 -13.07 18.36 -3.16
N GLY A 453 -13.67 17.19 -3.38
CA GLY A 453 -15.11 17.04 -3.50
C GLY A 453 -15.68 17.30 -4.90
N VAL A 454 -14.87 17.73 -5.87
CA VAL A 454 -15.31 17.99 -7.26
C VAL A 454 -15.83 16.73 -7.94
N MET A 455 -15.24 15.58 -7.60
CA MET A 455 -15.58 14.28 -8.17
C MET A 455 -15.99 13.31 -7.05
N PRO A 456 -17.20 13.50 -6.45
CA PRO A 456 -17.60 12.81 -5.22
C PRO A 456 -17.97 11.34 -5.41
N LEU A 457 -18.00 10.88 -6.66
CA LEU A 457 -18.34 9.52 -7.03
C LEU A 457 -17.39 9.04 -8.12
N GLY A 458 -16.89 7.82 -8.00
CA GLY A 458 -16.01 7.26 -9.03
C GLY A 458 -15.64 5.80 -8.78
N ILE A 459 -15.12 5.15 -9.81
CA ILE A 459 -14.70 3.76 -9.74
C ILE A 459 -13.17 3.70 -9.58
N GLY A 460 -12.73 2.97 -8.57
CA GLY A 460 -11.34 2.75 -8.22
C GLY A 460 -11.08 1.33 -7.75
N ASP A 461 -9.86 1.09 -7.34
CA ASP A 461 -9.37 -0.22 -6.92
C ASP A 461 -8.77 -0.18 -5.50
N TYR A 462 -8.14 -1.27 -5.07
CA TYR A 462 -7.49 -1.35 -3.76
C TYR A 462 -6.40 -0.27 -3.60
N SER A 463 -5.63 0.05 -4.64
CA SER A 463 -4.61 1.08 -4.56
C SER A 463 -5.22 2.46 -4.33
N THR A 464 -6.36 2.73 -4.93
CA THR A 464 -7.19 3.94 -4.69
C THR A 464 -7.64 4.01 -3.23
N TYR A 465 -8.12 2.89 -2.66
CA TYR A 465 -8.49 2.81 -1.24
C TYR A 465 -7.30 3.16 -0.33
N MET A 466 -6.15 2.56 -0.57
CA MET A 466 -4.94 2.81 0.22
C MET A 466 -4.45 4.25 0.10
N THR A 467 -4.56 4.84 -1.09
CA THR A 467 -4.17 6.24 -1.32
C THR A 467 -5.09 7.20 -0.53
N PHE A 468 -6.40 7.00 -0.55
CA PHE A 468 -7.33 7.80 0.27
C PHE A 468 -7.07 7.63 1.75
N TRP A 469 -6.82 6.40 2.18
CA TRP A 469 -6.50 6.09 3.58
C TRP A 469 -5.24 6.79 4.08
N ALA A 470 -4.15 6.72 3.31
CA ALA A 470 -2.83 7.22 3.73
C ALA A 470 -2.69 8.74 3.55
N ALA A 471 -3.16 9.27 2.42
CA ALA A 471 -2.86 10.64 2.00
C ALA A 471 -4.02 11.64 2.15
N ALA A 472 -5.24 11.19 2.54
CA ALA A 472 -6.39 12.06 2.77
C ALA A 472 -7.04 11.83 4.15
N PRO A 473 -6.30 12.07 5.26
CA PRO A 473 -6.80 11.81 6.61
C PRO A 473 -8.02 12.67 6.98
N GLU A 474 -8.20 13.84 6.37
CA GLU A 474 -9.35 14.75 6.56
C GLU A 474 -10.65 14.19 5.98
N LEU A 475 -10.56 13.20 5.13
CA LEU A 475 -11.73 12.51 4.57
C LEU A 475 -12.23 11.35 5.44
N ARG A 476 -11.58 11.05 6.57
CA ARG A 476 -12.00 9.95 7.43
C ARG A 476 -13.45 10.11 7.90
N GLY A 477 -14.22 9.03 7.71
CA GLY A 477 -15.66 9.01 7.99
C GLY A 477 -16.54 9.72 6.94
N LYS A 478 -15.96 10.47 5.99
CA LYS A 478 -16.70 11.22 4.97
C LYS A 478 -16.86 10.46 3.64
N TRP A 479 -16.28 9.29 3.50
CA TRP A 479 -16.37 8.48 2.27
C TRP A 479 -16.64 7.02 2.58
N GLY A 480 -16.94 6.26 1.56
CA GLY A 480 -17.15 4.82 1.65
C GLY A 480 -16.99 4.16 0.29
N ILE A 481 -17.07 2.84 0.30
CA ILE A 481 -17.06 2.00 -0.90
C ILE A 481 -18.38 1.24 -1.04
N ALA A 482 -18.76 0.96 -2.27
CA ALA A 482 -19.95 0.17 -2.59
C ALA A 482 -19.68 -0.73 -3.79
N LEU A 483 -20.59 -1.65 -4.06
CA LEU A 483 -20.54 -2.47 -5.27
C LEU A 483 -20.68 -1.60 -6.52
N LEU A 484 -20.06 -2.05 -7.62
CA LEU A 484 -20.25 -1.40 -8.92
C LEU A 484 -21.74 -1.41 -9.30
N PRO A 485 -22.20 -0.40 -10.05
CA PRO A 485 -23.49 -0.48 -10.70
C PRO A 485 -23.59 -1.72 -11.60
N GLY A 486 -24.73 -2.35 -11.61
CA GLY A 486 -24.99 -3.52 -12.42
C GLY A 486 -25.94 -3.27 -13.57
N THR A 487 -26.17 -4.31 -14.36
CA THR A 487 -27.20 -4.33 -15.40
C THR A 487 -28.38 -5.17 -14.93
N GLU A 488 -29.57 -4.59 -14.90
CA GLU A 488 -30.80 -5.31 -14.57
C GLU A 488 -31.14 -6.29 -15.69
N LYS A 489 -31.42 -7.54 -15.31
CA LYS A 489 -31.84 -8.62 -16.21
C LYS A 489 -33.37 -8.69 -16.31
N GLU A 490 -33.88 -9.43 -17.28
CA GLU A 490 -35.30 -9.60 -17.50
C GLU A 490 -36.07 -10.21 -16.29
N ASP A 491 -35.39 -10.97 -15.46
CA ASP A 491 -35.90 -11.57 -14.23
C ASP A 491 -35.86 -10.62 -13.00
N GLY A 492 -35.40 -9.37 -13.19
CA GLY A 492 -35.27 -8.37 -12.14
C GLY A 492 -33.99 -8.52 -11.29
N THR A 493 -33.13 -9.48 -11.58
CA THR A 493 -31.82 -9.60 -10.90
C THR A 493 -30.84 -8.60 -11.49
N ILE A 494 -29.94 -8.10 -10.63
CA ILE A 494 -28.88 -7.16 -11.04
C ILE A 494 -27.58 -7.93 -11.24
N ASP A 495 -27.12 -8.00 -12.48
CA ASP A 495 -25.82 -8.56 -12.81
C ASP A 495 -24.71 -7.53 -12.57
N ARG A 496 -23.79 -7.83 -11.65
CA ARG A 496 -22.62 -7.00 -11.33
C ARG A 496 -21.31 -7.68 -11.74
N SER A 497 -21.36 -8.58 -12.70
CA SER A 497 -20.17 -9.28 -13.22
C SER A 497 -19.13 -8.27 -13.74
N HIS A 498 -17.89 -8.43 -13.33
CA HIS A 498 -16.77 -7.63 -13.78
C HIS A 498 -15.44 -8.41 -13.68
N SER A 499 -14.40 -7.92 -14.34
CA SER A 499 -13.05 -8.52 -14.29
C SER A 499 -12.15 -7.89 -13.23
N GLY A 500 -12.71 -7.37 -12.16
CA GLY A 500 -12.01 -6.49 -11.23
C GLY A 500 -11.06 -7.16 -10.26
N ILE A 501 -10.88 -8.49 -10.29
CA ILE A 501 -9.92 -9.17 -9.43
C ILE A 501 -8.67 -9.45 -10.26
N THR A 502 -7.68 -8.55 -10.19
CA THR A 502 -6.32 -8.84 -10.58
C THR A 502 -5.59 -9.40 -9.36
N ALA A 503 -4.85 -10.48 -9.54
CA ALA A 503 -4.07 -11.10 -8.49
C ALA A 503 -2.60 -11.14 -8.92
N GLU A 504 -1.69 -10.88 -8.00
CA GLU A 504 -0.34 -11.41 -8.11
C GLU A 504 -0.38 -12.85 -7.60
N CYS A 505 0.45 -13.69 -8.16
CA CYS A 505 0.42 -15.12 -7.92
C CYS A 505 1.83 -15.72 -7.87
N ASP A 506 1.90 -16.91 -7.31
CA ASP A 506 3.14 -17.66 -7.18
C ASP A 506 3.08 -18.92 -8.04
N ILE A 507 4.17 -19.20 -8.74
CA ILE A 507 4.31 -20.33 -9.67
C ILE A 507 5.46 -21.24 -9.26
N ILE A 508 5.30 -22.55 -9.46
CA ILE A 508 6.37 -23.54 -9.34
C ILE A 508 6.88 -23.86 -10.74
N MET A 509 8.18 -23.75 -10.93
CA MET A 509 8.76 -23.99 -12.23
C MET A 509 8.78 -25.48 -12.59
N GLN A 510 8.44 -25.84 -13.84
CA GLN A 510 8.44 -27.22 -14.29
C GLN A 510 9.82 -27.89 -14.21
N GLN A 511 10.89 -27.12 -14.35
CA GLN A 511 12.29 -27.55 -14.27
C GLN A 511 12.75 -27.81 -12.82
N SER A 512 12.00 -27.38 -11.81
CA SER A 512 12.33 -27.57 -10.41
C SER A 512 12.53 -29.04 -10.07
N LYS A 513 13.62 -29.33 -9.34
CA LYS A 513 13.87 -30.63 -8.74
C LYS A 513 13.27 -30.77 -7.35
N HIS A 514 12.78 -29.65 -6.79
CA HIS A 514 12.28 -29.50 -5.43
C HIS A 514 10.78 -29.19 -5.38
N LYS A 515 9.99 -29.78 -6.32
CA LYS A 515 8.56 -29.45 -6.50
C LYS A 515 7.72 -29.63 -5.24
N ASN A 516 7.95 -30.74 -4.51
CA ASN A 516 7.23 -31.00 -3.27
C ASN A 516 7.60 -30.00 -2.17
N ALA A 517 8.88 -29.68 -2.02
CA ALA A 517 9.36 -28.67 -1.06
C ALA A 517 8.83 -27.28 -1.44
N SER A 518 8.77 -26.96 -2.72
CA SER A 518 8.18 -25.73 -3.24
C SER A 518 6.68 -25.63 -2.92
N TRP A 519 5.96 -26.75 -3.07
CA TRP A 519 4.55 -26.80 -2.73
C TRP A 519 4.31 -26.65 -1.22
N GLU A 520 5.12 -27.31 -0.37
CA GLU A 520 5.07 -27.14 1.08
C GLU A 520 5.30 -25.67 1.49
N PHE A 521 6.25 -24.99 0.83
CA PHE A 521 6.47 -23.57 1.07
C PHE A 521 5.25 -22.72 0.67
N LEU A 522 4.67 -22.93 -0.50
CA LEU A 522 3.50 -22.16 -0.94
C LEU A 522 2.26 -22.42 -0.07
N LYS A 523 2.08 -23.64 0.44
CA LYS A 523 1.04 -23.94 1.43
C LYS A 523 1.24 -23.17 2.73
N TRP A 524 2.45 -23.15 3.23
CA TRP A 524 2.79 -22.37 4.42
C TRP A 524 2.60 -20.88 4.16
N TRP A 525 3.14 -20.38 3.07
CA TRP A 525 3.08 -18.96 2.69
C TRP A 525 1.64 -18.46 2.60
N THR A 526 0.78 -19.18 1.91
CA THR A 526 -0.63 -18.80 1.70
C THR A 526 -1.56 -19.15 2.86
N SER A 527 -1.03 -19.67 4.00
CA SER A 527 -1.85 -19.97 5.16
C SER A 527 -2.36 -18.68 5.84
N GLU A 528 -3.53 -18.76 6.47
CA GLU A 528 -4.14 -17.66 7.22
C GLU A 528 -3.16 -17.05 8.24
N LYS A 529 -2.51 -17.91 9.04
CA LYS A 529 -1.56 -17.50 10.08
C LYS A 529 -0.40 -16.71 9.48
N THR A 530 0.25 -17.26 8.46
CA THR A 530 1.44 -16.64 7.83
C THR A 530 1.08 -15.33 7.17
N GLN A 531 -0.01 -15.29 6.40
CA GLN A 531 -0.46 -14.10 5.72
C GLN A 531 -0.83 -12.98 6.70
N ARG A 532 -1.45 -13.31 7.83
CA ARG A 532 -1.76 -12.33 8.88
C ARG A 532 -0.50 -11.84 9.61
N THR A 533 0.42 -12.75 9.95
CA THR A 533 1.71 -12.36 10.58
C THR A 533 2.49 -11.44 9.66
N TYR A 534 2.63 -11.80 8.39
CA TYR A 534 3.29 -11.00 7.39
C TYR A 534 2.66 -9.62 7.22
N ALA A 535 1.34 -9.54 7.10
CA ALA A 535 0.60 -8.29 6.98
C ALA A 535 0.87 -7.34 8.16
N ASN A 536 0.86 -7.88 9.40
CA ASN A 536 1.11 -7.10 10.60
C ASN A 536 2.56 -6.61 10.68
N GLU A 537 3.53 -7.47 10.36
CA GLU A 537 4.94 -7.09 10.37
C GLU A 537 5.27 -6.08 9.27
N LEU A 538 4.66 -6.23 8.11
CA LEU A 538 4.82 -5.30 6.99
C LEU A 538 4.25 -3.92 7.34
N GLU A 539 3.02 -3.86 7.88
CA GLU A 539 2.42 -2.60 8.32
C GLU A 539 3.20 -1.95 9.47
N ALA A 540 3.76 -2.76 10.38
CA ALA A 540 4.60 -2.27 11.47
C ALA A 540 5.96 -1.72 11.00
N THR A 541 6.54 -2.29 9.94
CA THR A 541 7.88 -1.95 9.44
C THR A 541 7.85 -0.83 8.41
N VAL A 542 6.97 -0.93 7.42
CA VAL A 542 6.91 -0.01 6.27
C VAL A 542 5.89 1.11 6.51
N GLY A 543 4.81 0.80 7.22
CA GLY A 543 3.72 1.73 7.50
C GLY A 543 2.38 1.25 6.95
N THR A 544 1.32 1.99 7.30
CA THR A 544 -0.06 1.62 6.92
C THR A 544 -0.31 1.65 5.41
N GLU A 545 0.51 2.38 4.66
CA GLU A 545 0.48 2.42 3.19
C GLU A 545 0.90 1.09 2.55
N ALA A 546 1.61 0.25 3.29
CA ALA A 546 2.04 -1.07 2.85
C ALA A 546 1.09 -2.20 3.28
N ARG A 547 -0.14 -1.87 3.68
CA ARG A 547 -1.13 -2.86 4.11
C ARG A 547 -1.31 -3.94 3.06
N TRP A 548 -1.17 -5.19 3.51
CA TRP A 548 -1.14 -6.36 2.63
C TRP A 548 -2.55 -6.80 2.20
N ASN A 549 -2.79 -6.87 0.91
CA ASN A 549 -4.05 -7.34 0.33
C ASN A 549 -4.02 -8.84 0.02
N SER A 550 -3.86 -9.65 1.06
CA SER A 550 -3.79 -11.11 0.93
C SER A 550 -4.93 -11.69 0.10
N ALA A 551 -4.63 -12.64 -0.78
CA ALA A 551 -5.65 -13.43 -1.48
C ALA A 551 -6.33 -14.46 -0.57
N ASN A 552 -5.74 -14.80 0.60
CA ASN A 552 -6.40 -15.64 1.59
C ASN A 552 -7.56 -14.86 2.25
N ILE A 553 -8.79 -15.31 2.01
CA ILE A 553 -10.03 -14.63 2.42
C ILE A 553 -10.05 -14.41 3.94
N LYS A 554 -9.69 -15.42 4.74
CA LYS A 554 -9.72 -15.32 6.20
C LYS A 554 -8.68 -14.32 6.69
N ALA A 555 -7.44 -14.42 6.18
CA ALA A 555 -6.40 -13.48 6.53
C ALA A 555 -6.77 -12.04 6.15
N PHE A 556 -7.36 -11.85 4.98
CA PHE A 556 -7.84 -10.54 4.51
C PHE A 556 -8.92 -9.96 5.43
N CYS A 557 -9.93 -10.77 5.80
CA CYS A 557 -11.02 -10.32 6.68
C CYS A 557 -10.54 -9.98 8.11
N ASP A 558 -9.47 -10.62 8.58
CA ASP A 558 -8.90 -10.40 9.92
C ASP A 558 -7.98 -9.17 10.02
N LEU A 559 -7.69 -8.51 8.90
CA LEU A 559 -6.92 -7.27 8.92
C LEU A 559 -7.72 -6.16 9.62
N PRO A 560 -7.03 -5.19 10.25
CA PRO A 560 -7.69 -4.10 10.96
C PRO A 560 -8.31 -3.09 10.00
N TRP A 561 -9.30 -3.52 9.24
CA TRP A 561 -10.13 -2.62 8.44
C TRP A 561 -10.87 -1.68 9.39
N GLN A 562 -10.74 -0.39 9.20
CA GLN A 562 -11.60 0.51 9.97
C GLN A 562 -13.01 0.42 9.35
N ALA A 563 -13.97 0.12 10.21
CA ALA A 563 -15.37 0.26 9.85
C ALA A 563 -15.64 1.76 9.62
N GLU A 564 -15.74 2.15 8.36
CA GLU A 564 -16.16 3.48 7.94
C GLU A 564 -17.64 3.51 7.59
#